data_35a5a28ccb5c9fc9bfbae59f21e584ad
#
_entry.id   35a5a28ccb5c9fc9bfbae59f21e584ad
#
_cell.length_a   1.000
_cell.length_b   1.000
_cell.length_c   1.000
_cell.angle_alpha   90.00
_cell.angle_beta   90.00
_cell.angle_gamma   90.00
#
_symmetry.space_group_name_H-M   'P 1'
#
loop_
_entity.id
_entity.type
_entity.pdbx_description
1 polymer ?
#
loop_
_entity_poly.entity_id
_entity_poly.type
_entity_poly.pdbx_seq_one_letter_code
_entity_poly.pdbx_strand_id
1 'polypeptide(L)'
;MRHQPSDLPTMANLLAMGGAHTNALFVAAADRIGIERGQPFLGRSLIVGPDGWPLAGPASPDREEMLLAEIDFNTARQLRALNANNHVLNDRRPQVYAQVLQPPLA
;
A
#
# COMPACT_ATOMS: atom_id res chain seq x y z
N MET A 1 15.03 13.11 -10.52
CA MET A 1 13.65 12.85 -10.06
C MET A 1 12.70 12.95 -11.26
N ARG A 2 11.79 12.02 -11.37
CA ARG A 2 10.80 12.04 -12.44
C ARG A 2 9.81 13.20 -12.22
N HIS A 3 9.42 13.84 -13.31
CA HIS A 3 8.38 14.86 -13.23
C HIS A 3 7.05 14.24 -12.80
N GLN A 4 6.35 14.93 -11.92
CA GLN A 4 5.03 14.51 -11.46
C GLN A 4 4.06 15.69 -11.61
N PRO A 5 2.92 15.49 -12.26
CA PRO A 5 1.88 16.53 -12.31
C PRO A 5 1.43 16.92 -10.91
N SER A 6 1.28 18.21 -10.66
CA SER A 6 1.00 18.75 -9.32
C SER A 6 -0.41 18.44 -8.82
N ASP A 7 -1.33 18.16 -9.73
CA ASP A 7 -2.74 17.91 -9.43
C ASP A 7 -3.08 16.42 -9.27
N LEU A 8 -2.08 15.54 -9.40
CA LEU A 8 -2.27 14.10 -9.26
C LEU A 8 -1.64 13.59 -7.98
N PRO A 9 -2.14 12.46 -7.44
CA PRO A 9 -1.46 11.81 -6.32
C PRO A 9 -0.05 11.39 -6.71
N THR A 10 0.83 11.27 -5.71
CA THR A 10 2.19 10.75 -5.97
C THR A 10 2.11 9.29 -6.39
N MET A 11 3.10 8.84 -7.15
CA MET A 11 3.15 7.43 -7.55
C MET A 11 3.24 6.51 -6.33
N ALA A 12 3.96 6.92 -5.29
CA ALA A 12 4.04 6.15 -4.04
C ALA A 12 2.66 5.99 -3.40
N ASN A 13 1.83 7.03 -3.40
CA ASN A 13 0.46 6.95 -2.89
C ASN A 13 -0.40 6.01 -3.75
N LEU A 14 -0.30 6.14 -5.07
CA LEU A 14 -1.05 5.27 -5.98
C LEU A 14 -0.68 3.80 -5.81
N LEU A 15 0.61 3.50 -5.63
CA LEU A 15 1.08 2.13 -5.42
C LEU A 15 0.60 1.57 -4.07
N ALA A 16 0.61 2.38 -3.02
CA ALA A 16 0.08 1.98 -1.72
C ALA A 16 -1.41 1.67 -1.80
N MET A 17 -2.17 2.54 -2.46
CA MET A 17 -3.60 2.35 -2.66
C MET A 17 -3.90 1.11 -3.51
N GLY A 18 -3.19 0.94 -4.62
CA GLY A 18 -3.35 -0.22 -5.48
C GLY A 18 -2.99 -1.53 -4.79
N GLY A 19 -1.88 -1.54 -4.04
CA GLY A 19 -1.46 -2.70 -3.27
C GLY A 19 -2.45 -3.09 -2.18
N ALA A 20 -2.99 -2.10 -1.47
CA ALA A 20 -4.01 -2.33 -0.46
C ALA A 20 -5.28 -2.94 -1.08
N HIS A 21 -5.75 -2.37 -2.18
CA HIS A 21 -6.93 -2.85 -2.88
C HIS A 21 -6.75 -4.27 -3.42
N THR A 22 -5.65 -4.50 -4.12
CA THR A 22 -5.39 -5.79 -4.78
C THR A 22 -5.28 -6.93 -3.79
N ASN A 23 -4.71 -6.68 -2.61
CA ASN A 23 -4.44 -7.71 -1.60
C ASN A 23 -5.40 -7.67 -0.42
N ALA A 24 -6.36 -6.74 -0.40
CA ALA A 24 -7.28 -6.51 0.70
C ALA A 24 -6.55 -6.37 2.03
N LEU A 25 -5.61 -5.41 2.07
CA LEU A 25 -4.76 -5.14 3.24
C LEU A 25 -4.92 -3.68 3.67
N PHE A 26 -4.73 -3.43 4.96
CA PHE A 26 -4.39 -2.08 5.43
C PHE A 26 -2.94 -1.81 5.09
N VAL A 27 -2.66 -0.60 4.62
CA VAL A 27 -1.29 -0.15 4.33
C VAL A 27 -1.04 1.17 5.01
N ALA A 28 0.02 1.26 5.79
CA ALA A 28 0.51 2.51 6.33
C ALA A 28 1.85 2.81 5.68
N ALA A 29 1.91 3.89 4.93
CA ALA A 29 3.12 4.32 4.23
C ALA A 29 3.61 5.60 4.85
N ALA A 30 4.75 5.55 5.52
CA ALA A 30 5.40 6.70 6.12
C ALA A 30 6.53 7.16 5.21
N ASP A 31 6.48 8.42 4.80
CA ASP A 31 7.52 9.02 4.01
C ASP A 31 8.03 10.28 4.72
N ARG A 32 9.24 10.68 4.39
CA ARG A 32 9.88 11.84 4.99
C ARG A 32 9.66 13.09 4.14
N ILE A 33 9.77 14.22 4.80
CA ILE A 33 9.75 15.53 4.16
C ILE A 33 11.15 16.14 4.19
N GLY A 34 11.32 17.24 3.48
CA GLY A 34 12.55 18.01 3.50
C GLY A 34 13.49 17.67 2.36
N ILE A 35 14.70 18.18 2.49
CA ILE A 35 15.75 18.05 1.48
C ILE A 35 16.99 17.50 2.17
N GLU A 36 17.59 16.47 1.58
CA GLU A 36 18.85 15.91 2.06
C GLU A 36 19.81 15.76 0.89
N ARG A 37 21.00 16.33 1.04
CA ARG A 37 22.03 16.32 0.00
C ARG A 37 21.51 16.83 -1.36
N GLY A 38 20.65 17.85 -1.32
CA GLY A 38 20.03 18.41 -2.50
C GLY A 38 18.86 17.61 -3.06
N GLN A 39 18.53 16.47 -2.46
CA GLN A 39 17.43 15.63 -2.91
C GLN A 39 16.18 15.94 -2.10
N PRO A 40 15.12 16.44 -2.73
CA PRO A 40 13.84 16.66 -2.04
C PRO A 40 13.10 15.33 -1.85
N PHE A 41 12.40 15.22 -0.72
CA PHE A 41 11.53 14.11 -0.41
C PHE A 41 10.07 14.52 -0.57
N LEU A 42 9.24 13.59 -1.01
CA LEU A 42 7.86 13.89 -1.40
C LEU A 42 6.90 14.03 -0.22
N GLY A 43 7.23 13.41 0.92
CA GLY A 43 6.30 13.36 2.04
C GLY A 43 5.03 12.60 1.68
N ARG A 44 3.88 13.14 2.06
CA ARG A 44 2.56 12.59 1.75
C ARG A 44 2.34 11.20 2.31
N SER A 45 2.76 10.99 3.55
CA SER A 45 2.46 9.76 4.30
C SER A 45 0.97 9.50 4.31
N LEU A 46 0.58 8.22 4.41
CA LEU A 46 -0.80 7.85 4.15
C LEU A 46 -1.13 6.54 4.83
N ILE A 47 -2.37 6.41 5.30
CA ILE A 47 -2.94 5.17 5.80
C ILE A 47 -4.10 4.80 4.88
N VAL A 48 -4.06 3.59 4.34
CA VAL A 48 -5.01 3.11 3.33
C VAL A 48 -5.79 1.93 3.89
N GLY A 49 -7.08 1.91 3.63
CA GLY A 49 -7.93 0.76 3.95
C GLY A 49 -7.83 -0.35 2.90
N PRO A 50 -8.36 -1.54 3.22
CA PRO A 50 -8.29 -2.70 2.33
C PRO A 50 -9.12 -2.56 1.05
N ASP A 51 -9.96 -1.55 0.96
CA ASP A 51 -10.67 -1.17 -0.27
C ASP A 51 -9.82 -0.32 -1.21
N GLY A 52 -8.63 0.12 -0.76
CA GLY A 52 -7.72 0.92 -1.54
C GLY A 52 -7.85 2.42 -1.34
N TRP A 53 -8.81 2.87 -0.53
CA TRP A 53 -9.01 4.31 -0.31
C TRP A 53 -8.34 4.79 0.98
N PRO A 54 -7.81 6.03 0.99
CA PRO A 54 -7.19 6.57 2.18
C PRO A 54 -8.15 6.70 3.35
N LEU A 55 -7.69 6.25 4.52
CA LEU A 55 -8.37 6.48 5.80
C LEU A 55 -7.85 7.74 6.47
N ALA A 56 -6.57 8.05 6.26
CA ALA A 56 -5.92 9.26 6.74
C ALA A 56 -4.84 9.67 5.75
N GLY A 57 -4.68 10.96 5.51
CA GLY A 57 -3.76 11.50 4.52
C GLY A 57 -4.36 11.59 3.13
N PRO A 58 -3.58 11.92 2.10
CA PRO A 58 -2.12 12.13 2.18
C PRO A 58 -1.73 13.29 3.09
N ALA A 59 -0.64 13.11 3.81
CA ALA A 59 -0.09 14.16 4.66
C ALA A 59 0.56 15.25 3.81
N SER A 60 0.95 16.35 4.48
CA SER A 60 1.61 17.46 3.83
C SER A 60 2.92 17.04 3.16
N PRO A 61 3.25 17.63 2.00
CA PRO A 61 4.54 17.39 1.37
C PRO A 61 5.70 18.13 2.02
N ASP A 62 5.43 19.12 2.89
CA ASP A 62 6.44 20.02 3.41
C ASP A 62 6.38 20.27 4.92
N ARG A 63 5.42 19.69 5.64
CA ARG A 63 5.26 19.86 7.09
C ARG A 63 5.22 18.51 7.78
N GLU A 64 5.75 18.47 9.00
CA GLU A 64 5.57 17.31 9.88
C GLU A 64 4.09 17.17 10.24
N GLU A 65 3.61 15.96 10.18
CA GLU A 65 2.21 15.66 10.45
C GLU A 65 2.06 14.28 11.06
N MET A 66 1.12 14.15 12.01
CA MET A 66 0.74 12.86 12.54
C MET A 66 -0.58 12.44 11.92
N LEU A 67 -0.61 11.24 11.36
CA LEU A 67 -1.84 10.64 10.85
C LEU A 67 -2.34 9.57 11.81
N LEU A 68 -3.64 9.60 12.06
CA LEU A 68 -4.31 8.60 12.90
C LEU A 68 -5.51 8.05 12.15
N ALA A 69 -5.70 6.75 12.26
CA ALA A 69 -6.88 6.09 11.72
C ALA A 69 -7.31 4.97 12.65
N GLU A 70 -8.61 4.83 12.81
CA GLU A 70 -9.20 3.69 13.50
C GLU A 70 -9.44 2.60 12.48
N ILE A 71 -8.96 1.39 12.77
CA ILE A 71 -9.07 0.27 11.85
C ILE A 71 -9.68 -0.95 12.53
N ASP A 72 -10.41 -1.73 11.75
CA ASP A 72 -10.93 -3.04 12.14
C ASP A 72 -10.37 -4.08 11.17
N PHE A 73 -9.51 -4.97 11.66
CA PHE A 73 -8.90 -5.99 10.82
C PHE A 73 -9.91 -6.96 10.20
N ASN A 74 -11.10 -7.08 10.77
CA ASN A 74 -12.16 -7.91 10.19
C ASN A 74 -12.62 -7.38 8.83
N THR A 75 -12.55 -6.07 8.61
CA THR A 75 -12.88 -5.48 7.30
C THR A 75 -11.98 -6.04 6.20
N ALA A 76 -10.69 -6.17 6.47
CA ALA A 76 -9.75 -6.76 5.51
C ALA A 76 -10.10 -8.22 5.22
N ARG A 77 -10.42 -8.98 6.27
CA ARG A 77 -10.81 -10.39 6.11
C ARG A 77 -12.06 -10.55 5.25
N GLN A 78 -13.06 -9.70 5.44
CA GLN A 78 -14.29 -9.72 4.67
C GLN A 78 -14.05 -9.38 3.20
N LEU A 79 -13.21 -8.38 2.94
CA LEU A 79 -12.92 -7.94 1.58
C LEU A 79 -12.06 -8.93 0.78
N ARG A 80 -11.38 -9.86 1.43
CA ARG A 80 -10.63 -10.91 0.75
C ARG A 80 -11.53 -11.92 0.04
N ALA A 81 -12.76 -12.08 0.49
CA ALA A 81 -13.76 -12.86 -0.21
C ALA A 81 -14.36 -12.00 -1.31
N LEU A 82 -13.87 -12.12 -2.54
CA LEU A 82 -14.29 -11.29 -3.67
C LEU A 82 -15.70 -11.63 -4.13
N ASN A 83 -16.04 -12.92 -4.11
CA ASN A 83 -17.38 -13.42 -4.37
C ASN A 83 -17.48 -14.84 -3.82
N ALA A 84 -18.58 -15.55 -4.12
CA ALA A 84 -18.79 -16.92 -3.62
C ALA A 84 -17.69 -17.90 -4.03
N ASN A 85 -17.01 -17.63 -5.15
CA ASN A 85 -16.03 -18.56 -5.73
C ASN A 85 -14.57 -18.08 -5.62
N ASN A 86 -14.33 -16.81 -5.33
CA ASN A 86 -12.99 -16.24 -5.38
C ASN A 86 -12.60 -15.58 -4.05
N HIS A 87 -11.39 -15.87 -3.59
CA HIS A 87 -10.84 -15.35 -2.36
C HIS A 87 -9.35 -15.01 -2.56
N VAL A 88 -8.93 -13.80 -2.14
CA VAL A 88 -7.57 -13.30 -2.39
C VAL A 88 -6.49 -14.25 -1.88
N LEU A 89 -6.63 -14.78 -0.66
CA LEU A 89 -5.63 -15.66 -0.06
C LEU A 89 -5.87 -17.13 -0.37
N ASN A 90 -7.12 -17.57 -0.34
CA ASN A 90 -7.45 -19.00 -0.50
C ASN A 90 -7.20 -19.49 -1.92
N ASP A 91 -7.25 -18.60 -2.91
CA ASP A 91 -7.02 -18.95 -4.30
C ASP A 91 -5.54 -19.04 -4.66
N ARG A 92 -4.64 -18.66 -3.74
CA ARG A 92 -3.21 -18.81 -3.97
C ARG A 92 -2.87 -20.29 -4.12
N ARG A 93 -1.85 -20.54 -4.89
CA ARG A 93 -1.36 -21.90 -5.14
C ARG A 93 0.06 -22.06 -4.56
N PRO A 94 0.20 -22.16 -3.22
CA PRO A 94 1.52 -22.20 -2.57
C PRO A 94 2.36 -23.39 -3.04
N GLN A 95 1.72 -24.50 -3.41
CA GLN A 95 2.41 -25.67 -3.92
C GLN A 95 3.18 -25.38 -5.21
N VAL A 96 2.67 -24.47 -6.04
CA VAL A 96 3.35 -24.04 -7.28
C VAL A 96 4.51 -23.12 -6.94
N TYR A 97 4.28 -22.18 -6.03
CA TYR A 97 5.33 -21.22 -5.59
C TYR A 97 6.48 -21.96 -4.91
N ALA A 98 6.18 -22.96 -4.10
CA ALA A 98 7.20 -23.75 -3.43
C ALA A 98 8.12 -24.44 -4.43
N GLN A 99 7.61 -24.96 -5.54
CA GLN A 99 8.40 -25.57 -6.59
C GLN A 99 9.35 -24.57 -7.26
N VAL A 100 8.85 -23.36 -7.53
CA VAL A 100 9.64 -22.30 -8.17
C VAL A 100 10.74 -21.78 -7.24
N LEU A 101 10.45 -21.66 -5.95
CA LEU A 101 11.37 -21.11 -4.96
C LEU A 101 12.34 -22.14 -4.38
N GLN A 102 12.12 -23.42 -4.69
CA GLN A 102 12.99 -24.48 -4.19
C GLN A 102 14.36 -24.37 -4.83
N PRO A 103 15.47 -24.39 -4.04
CA PRO A 103 16.79 -24.33 -4.64
C PRO A 103 17.05 -25.57 -5.49
N PRO A 104 17.85 -25.43 -6.57
CA PRO A 104 18.17 -26.58 -7.40
C PRO A 104 18.92 -27.63 -6.59
N LEU A 105 18.62 -28.89 -6.84
CA LEU A 105 19.35 -30.00 -6.24
C LEU A 105 20.79 -29.99 -6.74
N ALA A 106 21.74 -30.04 -5.81
CA ALA A 106 23.13 -30.06 -6.13
C ALA A 106 23.55 -31.40 -6.78
#